data_610b37a962a2ee114248c051887cd507
#
_entry.id   610b37a962a2ee114248c051887cd507
#
_cell.length_a   1.000
_cell.length_b   1.000
_cell.length_c   1.000
_cell.angle_alpha   90.00
_cell.angle_beta   90.00
_cell.angle_gamma   90.00
#
_symmetry.space_group_name_H-M   'P 1'
#
loop_
_entity.id
_entity.type
_entity.pdbx_description
1 polymer ?
#
loop_
_entity_poly.entity_id
_entity_poly.type
_entity_poly.pdbx_seq_one_letter_code
_entity_poly.pdbx_strand_id
1 'polypeptide(L)'
;MVEAEYDAIVVGAGISGLLSALMLSKEGKKVLVLEREGYVGGNARTYEVDGYKVDTGPHAITHVDDGPLTVFMEEYFDILPSFIPYGEYYVKTSEKLVPFPWTVASWVNFDVLPRKDRMTLTGILGASITYSIFGWADTNMSLYDYLKEYNLSSKTWKFIDTLSYFMSGKSMSETPAWRMLKGARYFSESESEYLSDRIFGQISKMKKLVSYHGAYHQAYPRQGVGSISDAVTYSFPKGMVDVKTKVDVDGFITEDGVVKGVRAGRKEYLSSRVVYSGFASEMPKMAKELPPEYVEQLKTLEPTKSITLWLGLGKDFKNFDYVGSEIWFEEGKSFWAMPTTSYNKSFAPKGRTLVAFTGIVSDDVKTEEKALRDSICAAHPGIEGHIEFEHLQVTIPEKAAITMKSQFPGPNTPLEGLYLVGTDADTRSMGITRAAFSVLNLRDILRKEGVVKA
;
A
#
# COMPACT_ATOMS: atom_id res chain seq x y z
N MET A 1 -14.60 19.44 31.08
CA MET A 1 -13.67 20.53 30.70
C MET A 1 -13.65 20.53 29.18
N VAL A 2 -14.14 21.60 28.55
CA VAL A 2 -14.00 21.81 27.11
C VAL A 2 -12.53 22.08 26.86
N GLU A 3 -11.84 21.14 26.19
CA GLU A 3 -10.44 21.35 25.80
C GLU A 3 -10.38 22.40 24.65
N ALA A 4 -9.20 23.03 24.48
CA ALA A 4 -8.97 24.08 23.51
C ALA A 4 -9.58 23.77 22.14
N GLU A 5 -10.18 24.77 21.53
CA GLU A 5 -10.80 24.66 20.22
C GLU A 5 -9.73 24.36 19.14
N TYR A 6 -9.90 23.26 18.44
CA TYR A 6 -9.07 22.87 17.29
C TYR A 6 -9.83 23.14 16.01
N ASP A 7 -9.13 23.62 14.98
CA ASP A 7 -9.71 23.82 13.64
C ASP A 7 -10.04 22.49 12.96
N ALA A 8 -9.30 21.43 13.31
CA ALA A 8 -9.56 20.09 12.82
C ALA A 8 -9.09 19.02 13.82
N ILE A 9 -9.77 17.88 13.82
CA ILE A 9 -9.37 16.66 14.54
C ILE A 9 -9.06 15.58 13.52
N VAL A 10 -7.91 14.92 13.69
CA VAL A 10 -7.52 13.75 12.89
C VAL A 10 -7.59 12.52 13.79
N VAL A 11 -8.38 11.54 13.42
CA VAL A 11 -8.52 10.26 14.14
C VAL A 11 -7.68 9.20 13.46
N GLY A 12 -6.65 8.74 14.15
CA GLY A 12 -5.62 7.81 13.68
C GLY A 12 -4.36 8.51 13.18
N ALA A 13 -3.21 8.14 13.78
CA ALA A 13 -1.88 8.64 13.42
C ALA A 13 -1.12 7.69 12.48
N GLY A 14 -1.83 6.95 11.61
CA GLY A 14 -1.22 6.29 10.45
C GLY A 14 -0.76 7.32 9.42
N ILE A 15 -0.04 6.89 8.38
CA ILE A 15 0.57 7.82 7.42
C ILE A 15 -0.44 8.78 6.76
N SER A 16 -1.66 8.33 6.43
CA SER A 16 -2.70 9.21 5.87
C SER A 16 -3.17 10.25 6.88
N GLY A 17 -3.35 9.88 8.15
CA GLY A 17 -3.69 10.84 9.21
C GLY A 17 -2.58 11.86 9.44
N LEU A 18 -1.33 11.40 9.51
CA LEU A 18 -0.17 12.29 9.70
C LEU A 18 0.00 13.27 8.52
N LEU A 19 -0.14 12.81 7.27
CA LEU A 19 -0.10 13.67 6.09
C LEU A 19 -1.25 14.69 6.08
N SER A 20 -2.46 14.29 6.51
CA SER A 20 -3.59 15.20 6.64
C SER A 20 -3.34 16.28 7.70
N ALA A 21 -2.79 15.88 8.86
CA ALA A 21 -2.44 16.81 9.94
C ALA A 21 -1.34 17.79 9.51
N LEU A 22 -0.32 17.30 8.77
CA LEU A 22 0.74 18.15 8.24
C LEU A 22 0.18 19.17 7.26
N MET A 23 -0.58 18.73 6.26
CA MET A 23 -1.22 19.61 5.28
C MET A 23 -2.04 20.70 5.96
N LEU A 24 -2.97 20.33 6.85
CA LEU A 24 -3.83 21.30 7.54
C LEU A 24 -3.03 22.28 8.41
N SER A 25 -2.01 21.78 9.12
CA SER A 25 -1.20 22.63 10.00
C SER A 25 -0.31 23.61 9.23
N LYS A 26 0.23 23.22 8.07
CA LYS A 26 0.98 24.12 7.18
C LYS A 26 0.09 25.20 6.57
N GLU A 27 -1.22 24.95 6.47
CA GLU A 27 -2.23 25.93 6.07
C GLU A 27 -2.74 26.78 7.27
N GLY A 28 -2.06 26.74 8.40
CA GLY A 28 -2.35 27.56 9.57
C GLY A 28 -3.51 27.06 10.44
N LYS A 29 -3.93 25.81 10.27
CA LYS A 29 -4.98 25.18 11.11
C LYS A 29 -4.37 24.55 12.35
N LYS A 30 -4.97 24.74 13.53
CA LYS A 30 -4.62 24.05 14.74
C LYS A 30 -5.26 22.65 14.74
N VAL A 31 -4.45 21.60 14.76
CA VAL A 31 -4.88 20.21 14.57
C VAL A 31 -4.65 19.38 15.81
N LEU A 32 -5.65 18.60 16.21
CA LEU A 32 -5.51 17.54 17.21
C LEU A 32 -5.48 16.18 16.51
N VAL A 33 -4.42 15.41 16.74
CA VAL A 33 -4.32 14.01 16.29
C VAL A 33 -4.58 13.08 17.47
N LEU A 34 -5.52 12.16 17.33
CA LEU A 34 -5.89 11.16 18.33
C LEU A 34 -5.52 9.77 17.80
N GLU A 35 -4.67 9.05 18.54
CA GLU A 35 -4.16 7.73 18.19
C GLU A 35 -4.40 6.72 19.30
N ARG A 36 -4.99 5.57 18.98
CA ARG A 36 -5.27 4.51 19.97
C ARG A 36 -4.01 3.80 20.46
N GLU A 37 -3.03 3.63 19.60
CA GLU A 37 -1.77 3.00 19.95
C GLU A 37 -0.86 3.95 20.77
N GLY A 38 0.19 3.40 21.38
CA GLY A 38 1.19 4.19 22.09
C GLY A 38 2.25 4.84 21.20
N TYR A 39 2.08 4.78 19.88
CA TYR A 39 3.03 5.26 18.86
C TYR A 39 2.29 5.78 17.63
N VAL A 40 2.98 6.54 16.80
CA VAL A 40 2.50 7.07 15.52
C VAL A 40 3.08 6.28 14.35
N GLY A 41 2.55 6.51 13.14
CA GLY A 41 3.01 5.91 11.89
C GLY A 41 2.16 4.73 11.41
N GLY A 42 1.41 4.05 12.30
CA GLY A 42 0.62 2.88 11.93
C GLY A 42 1.50 1.79 11.29
N ASN A 43 1.22 1.42 10.04
CA ASN A 43 2.04 0.47 9.26
C ASN A 43 3.27 1.13 8.58
N ALA A 44 3.49 2.43 8.73
CA ALA A 44 4.72 3.10 8.30
C ALA A 44 5.65 3.28 9.50
N ARG A 45 6.13 2.18 10.07
CA ARG A 45 6.94 2.16 11.29
C ARG A 45 8.13 1.23 11.16
N THR A 46 9.28 1.67 11.69
CA THR A 46 10.48 0.86 11.90
C THR A 46 10.77 0.78 13.40
N TYR A 47 11.11 -0.37 13.93
CA TYR A 47 11.44 -0.56 15.34
C TYR A 47 12.50 -1.64 15.53
N GLU A 48 13.10 -1.67 16.72
CA GLU A 48 14.18 -2.59 17.04
C GLU A 48 13.69 -3.76 17.91
N VAL A 49 14.13 -4.96 17.56
CA VAL A 49 13.93 -6.20 18.30
C VAL A 49 15.26 -6.95 18.33
N ASP A 50 15.80 -7.20 19.51
CA ASP A 50 17.05 -7.96 19.73
C ASP A 50 18.23 -7.52 18.85
N GLY A 51 18.36 -6.20 18.65
CA GLY A 51 19.43 -5.61 17.82
C GLY A 51 19.19 -5.64 16.32
N TYR A 52 17.99 -6.09 15.87
CA TYR A 52 17.56 -6.03 14.48
C TYR A 52 16.50 -4.94 14.29
N LYS A 53 16.62 -4.14 13.24
CA LYS A 53 15.62 -3.12 12.88
C LYS A 53 14.67 -3.69 11.85
N VAL A 54 13.42 -3.88 12.26
CA VAL A 54 12.35 -4.41 11.42
C VAL A 54 11.34 -3.32 11.08
N ASP A 55 10.85 -3.33 9.86
CA ASP A 55 9.70 -2.53 9.47
C ASP A 55 8.39 -3.24 9.84
N THR A 56 7.27 -2.55 9.82
CA THR A 56 5.94 -3.17 9.94
C THR A 56 5.57 -3.84 8.61
N GLY A 57 6.17 -5.00 8.35
CA GLY A 57 6.18 -5.69 7.05
C GLY A 57 7.18 -5.08 6.05
N PRO A 58 7.49 -5.79 4.95
CA PRO A 58 8.34 -5.25 3.90
C PRO A 58 7.59 -4.21 3.07
N HIS A 59 8.31 -3.21 2.58
CA HIS A 59 7.74 -2.11 1.81
C HIS A 59 8.54 -1.82 0.54
N ALA A 60 7.82 -1.48 -0.52
CA ALA A 60 8.33 -0.81 -1.69
C ALA A 60 7.49 0.46 -1.88
N ILE A 61 8.13 1.62 -1.84
CA ILE A 61 7.42 2.88 -2.08
C ILE A 61 7.36 3.10 -3.58
N THR A 62 6.17 3.05 -4.13
CA THR A 62 5.93 3.21 -5.57
C THR A 62 5.84 4.69 -5.94
N HIS A 63 6.25 5.04 -7.16
CA HIS A 63 6.14 6.40 -7.71
C HIS A 63 6.83 7.47 -6.84
N VAL A 64 8.06 7.19 -6.42
CA VAL A 64 8.84 8.16 -5.63
C VAL A 64 9.35 9.35 -6.44
N ASP A 65 9.25 9.29 -7.79
CA ASP A 65 9.69 10.37 -8.67
C ASP A 65 8.56 11.36 -9.00
N ASP A 66 7.32 10.88 -9.11
CA ASP A 66 6.19 11.65 -9.62
C ASP A 66 4.86 11.35 -8.89
N GLY A 67 4.90 10.62 -7.80
CA GLY A 67 3.71 10.18 -7.08
C GLY A 67 3.22 11.14 -6.00
N PRO A 68 2.13 10.78 -5.35
CA PRO A 68 1.47 11.64 -4.35
C PRO A 68 2.34 11.93 -3.14
N LEU A 69 3.21 10.97 -2.73
CA LEU A 69 4.12 11.21 -1.62
C LEU A 69 5.16 12.29 -1.97
N THR A 70 5.65 12.30 -3.22
CA THR A 70 6.58 13.33 -3.71
C THR A 70 5.94 14.70 -3.68
N VAL A 71 4.68 14.83 -4.11
CA VAL A 71 3.93 16.09 -3.98
C VAL A 71 3.89 16.56 -2.53
N PHE A 72 3.62 15.67 -1.57
CA PHE A 72 3.66 16.03 -0.14
C PHE A 72 5.05 16.44 0.33
N MET A 73 6.09 15.71 -0.10
CA MET A 73 7.47 16.02 0.27
C MET A 73 7.91 17.40 -0.24
N GLU A 74 7.53 17.74 -1.46
CA GLU A 74 7.89 19.03 -2.07
C GLU A 74 7.11 20.20 -1.47
N GLU A 75 5.81 20.01 -1.17
CA GLU A 75 4.95 21.11 -0.72
C GLU A 75 4.99 21.31 0.81
N TYR A 76 5.19 20.26 1.61
CA TYR A 76 4.91 20.33 3.05
C TYR A 76 6.05 19.86 3.96
N PHE A 77 7.02 19.06 3.48
CA PHE A 77 8.06 18.53 4.38
C PHE A 77 9.19 19.54 4.58
N ASP A 78 9.63 19.71 5.84
CA ASP A 78 10.82 20.50 6.17
C ASP A 78 12.09 19.65 6.09
N ILE A 79 11.99 18.33 6.24
CA ILE A 79 13.08 17.37 6.02
C ILE A 79 12.58 16.24 5.12
N LEU A 80 13.46 15.75 4.26
CA LEU A 80 13.12 14.67 3.33
C LEU A 80 13.72 13.34 3.79
N PRO A 81 12.94 12.25 3.80
CA PRO A 81 13.50 10.91 3.97
C PRO A 81 14.44 10.59 2.82
N SER A 82 15.55 9.92 3.10
CA SER A 82 16.49 9.49 2.08
C SER A 82 16.03 8.17 1.47
N PHE A 83 15.92 8.11 0.15
CA PHE A 83 15.52 6.91 -0.57
C PHE A 83 16.69 6.24 -1.28
N ILE A 84 16.60 4.91 -1.40
CA ILE A 84 17.49 4.07 -2.20
C ILE A 84 16.64 3.44 -3.29
N PRO A 85 17.08 3.39 -4.57
CA PRO A 85 16.37 2.66 -5.62
C PRO A 85 16.02 1.25 -5.15
N TYR A 86 14.81 0.81 -5.45
CA TYR A 86 14.30 -0.49 -4.96
C TYR A 86 15.13 -1.67 -5.46
N GLY A 87 15.72 -1.56 -6.62
CA GLY A 87 16.45 -2.64 -7.28
C GLY A 87 15.54 -3.43 -8.21
N GLU A 88 15.47 -4.75 -8.04
CA GLU A 88 14.74 -5.62 -8.95
C GLU A 88 13.73 -6.49 -8.21
N TYR A 89 12.68 -6.87 -8.89
CA TYR A 89 11.81 -7.96 -8.49
C TYR A 89 12.28 -9.24 -9.17
N TYR A 90 12.45 -10.28 -8.40
CA TYR A 90 12.82 -11.60 -8.90
C TYR A 90 11.68 -12.60 -8.68
N VAL A 91 11.65 -13.60 -9.51
CA VAL A 91 10.89 -14.82 -9.27
C VAL A 91 11.87 -15.91 -8.86
N LYS A 92 11.70 -16.40 -7.64
CA LYS A 92 12.50 -17.49 -7.09
C LYS A 92 11.90 -18.83 -7.54
N THR A 93 12.72 -19.68 -8.10
CA THR A 93 12.40 -21.09 -8.34
C THR A 93 13.31 -21.98 -7.50
N SER A 94 13.03 -23.27 -7.43
CA SER A 94 13.92 -24.24 -6.78
C SER A 94 15.34 -24.23 -7.34
N GLU A 95 15.51 -23.85 -8.62
CA GLU A 95 16.80 -23.89 -9.32
C GLU A 95 17.49 -22.52 -9.39
N LYS A 96 16.74 -21.44 -9.56
CA LYS A 96 17.31 -20.13 -9.91
C LYS A 96 16.47 -18.95 -9.43
N LEU A 97 17.10 -17.78 -9.46
CA LEU A 97 16.48 -16.46 -9.26
C LEU A 97 16.40 -15.78 -10.64
N VAL A 98 15.20 -15.44 -11.09
CA VAL A 98 14.96 -14.88 -12.44
C VAL A 98 14.33 -13.50 -12.31
N PRO A 99 14.82 -12.46 -13.00
CA PRO A 99 14.18 -11.16 -13.00
C PRO A 99 12.72 -11.22 -13.44
N PHE A 100 11.85 -10.44 -12.78
CA PHE A 100 10.44 -10.36 -13.12
C PHE A 100 10.23 -9.77 -14.53
N PRO A 101 9.32 -10.31 -15.34
CA PRO A 101 9.15 -9.88 -16.72
C PRO A 101 8.29 -8.60 -16.82
N TRP A 102 8.88 -7.43 -16.64
CA TRP A 102 8.17 -6.15 -16.69
C TRP A 102 7.67 -5.75 -18.07
N THR A 103 8.41 -6.09 -19.12
CA THR A 103 8.09 -5.69 -20.50
C THR A 103 7.52 -6.84 -21.31
N VAL A 104 6.77 -6.54 -22.36
CA VAL A 104 6.27 -7.55 -23.32
C VAL A 104 7.41 -8.42 -23.85
N ALA A 105 8.56 -7.83 -24.15
CA ALA A 105 9.74 -8.56 -24.64
C ALA A 105 10.34 -9.50 -23.57
N SER A 106 10.36 -9.10 -22.32
CA SER A 106 10.90 -9.94 -21.23
C SER A 106 10.03 -11.16 -20.94
N TRP A 107 8.71 -11.09 -21.19
CA TRP A 107 7.81 -12.24 -21.08
C TRP A 107 8.16 -13.38 -22.03
N VAL A 108 8.63 -13.07 -23.24
CA VAL A 108 9.06 -14.10 -24.22
C VAL A 108 10.20 -14.96 -23.66
N ASN A 109 11.11 -14.35 -22.93
CA ASN A 109 12.32 -14.99 -22.38
C ASN A 109 12.14 -15.48 -20.92
N PHE A 110 10.97 -15.29 -20.32
CA PHE A 110 10.69 -15.66 -18.94
C PHE A 110 10.47 -17.18 -18.79
N ASP A 111 11.54 -17.94 -18.78
CA ASP A 111 11.56 -19.40 -18.82
C ASP A 111 11.07 -20.11 -17.53
N VAL A 112 10.61 -19.35 -16.54
CA VAL A 112 9.92 -19.85 -15.35
C VAL A 112 8.60 -20.52 -15.72
N LEU A 113 7.91 -20.01 -16.77
CA LEU A 113 6.64 -20.52 -17.25
C LEU A 113 6.81 -21.30 -18.56
N PRO A 114 5.90 -22.26 -18.89
CA PRO A 114 5.91 -22.96 -20.16
C PRO A 114 5.87 -22.02 -21.36
N ARG A 115 6.60 -22.35 -22.44
CA ARG A 115 6.69 -21.50 -23.63
C ARG A 115 5.32 -21.12 -24.21
N LYS A 116 4.38 -22.08 -24.27
CA LYS A 116 3.01 -21.83 -24.74
C LYS A 116 2.35 -20.72 -23.95
N ASP A 117 2.41 -20.81 -22.62
CA ASP A 117 1.75 -19.86 -21.73
C ASP A 117 2.38 -18.47 -21.80
N ARG A 118 3.72 -18.40 -21.91
CA ARG A 118 4.44 -17.14 -22.11
C ARG A 118 3.96 -16.40 -23.37
N MET A 119 3.85 -17.13 -24.47
CA MET A 119 3.37 -16.54 -25.74
C MET A 119 1.92 -16.06 -25.63
N THR A 120 1.06 -16.83 -24.96
CA THR A 120 -0.32 -16.45 -24.68
C THR A 120 -0.39 -15.18 -23.83
N LEU A 121 0.34 -15.14 -22.72
CA LEU A 121 0.39 -13.96 -21.82
C LEU A 121 0.98 -12.73 -22.52
N THR A 122 2.02 -12.91 -23.33
CA THR A 122 2.58 -11.83 -24.15
C THR A 122 1.53 -11.23 -25.09
N GLY A 123 0.73 -12.07 -25.75
CA GLY A 123 -0.38 -11.64 -26.60
C GLY A 123 -1.46 -10.89 -25.83
N ILE A 124 -1.86 -11.40 -24.65
CA ILE A 124 -2.85 -10.78 -23.76
C ILE A 124 -2.37 -9.39 -23.29
N LEU A 125 -1.13 -9.28 -22.85
CA LEU A 125 -0.54 -8.01 -22.39
C LEU A 125 -0.46 -7.00 -23.54
N GLY A 126 -0.03 -7.43 -24.72
CA GLY A 126 0.00 -6.58 -25.92
C GLY A 126 -1.39 -6.08 -26.32
N ALA A 127 -2.39 -6.95 -26.31
CA ALA A 127 -3.78 -6.58 -26.58
C ALA A 127 -4.32 -5.63 -25.49
N SER A 128 -4.05 -5.90 -24.22
CA SER A 128 -4.47 -5.04 -23.09
C SER A 128 -3.89 -3.65 -23.19
N ILE A 129 -2.63 -3.50 -23.61
CA ILE A 129 -2.01 -2.19 -23.86
C ILE A 129 -2.77 -1.47 -24.98
N THR A 130 -3.05 -2.15 -26.08
CA THR A 130 -3.77 -1.58 -27.24
C THR A 130 -5.20 -1.16 -26.85
N TYR A 131 -5.97 -2.07 -26.25
CA TYR A 131 -7.34 -1.77 -25.82
C TYR A 131 -7.41 -0.65 -24.80
N SER A 132 -6.42 -0.58 -23.96
CA SER A 132 -6.28 0.47 -22.96
C SER A 132 -6.07 1.85 -23.54
N ILE A 133 -5.31 1.96 -24.64
CA ILE A 133 -5.06 3.22 -25.34
C ILE A 133 -6.37 3.71 -26.00
N PHE A 134 -7.14 2.80 -26.57
CA PHE A 134 -8.38 3.12 -27.26
C PHE A 134 -9.64 3.11 -26.38
N GLY A 135 -9.53 2.73 -25.11
CA GLY A 135 -10.67 2.69 -24.19
C GLY A 135 -11.66 1.54 -24.43
N TRP A 136 -11.29 0.51 -25.19
CA TRP A 136 -12.19 -0.55 -25.67
C TRP A 136 -12.28 -1.78 -24.77
N ALA A 137 -11.47 -1.87 -23.72
CA ALA A 137 -11.50 -3.05 -22.86
C ALA A 137 -12.61 -2.95 -21.82
N ASP A 138 -13.65 -3.76 -21.94
CA ASP A 138 -14.48 -4.11 -20.79
C ASP A 138 -13.69 -5.10 -19.92
N THR A 139 -13.10 -4.58 -18.86
CA THR A 139 -12.35 -5.36 -17.85
C THR A 139 -13.12 -5.45 -16.54
N ASN A 140 -14.41 -5.23 -16.56
CA ASN A 140 -15.29 -5.31 -15.39
C ASN A 140 -15.70 -6.77 -15.09
N MET A 141 -14.69 -7.63 -15.05
CA MET A 141 -14.82 -9.05 -14.69
C MET A 141 -13.63 -9.47 -13.84
N SER A 142 -13.71 -10.63 -13.18
CA SER A 142 -12.58 -11.16 -12.42
C SER A 142 -11.40 -11.49 -13.34
N LEU A 143 -10.19 -11.46 -12.81
CA LEU A 143 -9.00 -11.87 -13.55
C LEU A 143 -9.09 -13.33 -14.00
N TYR A 144 -9.68 -14.20 -13.18
CA TYR A 144 -9.95 -15.59 -13.54
C TYR A 144 -10.89 -15.68 -14.75
N ASP A 145 -12.04 -14.99 -14.72
CA ASP A 145 -13.01 -15.00 -15.84
C ASP A 145 -12.41 -14.46 -17.13
N TYR A 146 -11.55 -13.44 -17.02
CA TYR A 146 -10.83 -12.87 -18.17
C TYR A 146 -9.86 -13.87 -18.81
N LEU A 147 -9.23 -14.73 -18.00
CA LEU A 147 -8.18 -15.64 -18.46
C LEU A 147 -8.64 -17.09 -18.70
N LYS A 148 -9.79 -17.52 -18.21
CA LYS A 148 -10.21 -18.94 -18.21
C LYS A 148 -10.30 -19.58 -19.60
N GLU A 149 -10.55 -18.79 -20.64
CA GLU A 149 -10.61 -19.29 -22.02
C GLU A 149 -9.22 -19.60 -22.62
N TYR A 150 -8.15 -19.14 -21.97
CA TYR A 150 -6.77 -19.35 -22.43
C TYR A 150 -6.17 -20.59 -21.77
N ASN A 151 -6.42 -21.75 -22.20
CA ASN A 151 -5.89 -23.04 -21.71
C ASN A 151 -4.43 -22.97 -21.17
N LEU A 152 -4.26 -22.32 -20.00
CA LEU A 152 -2.99 -22.11 -19.29
C LEU A 152 -2.67 -23.32 -18.40
N SER A 153 -1.39 -23.58 -18.17
CA SER A 153 -0.93 -24.64 -17.25
C SER A 153 -1.23 -24.29 -15.77
N SER A 154 -1.28 -25.32 -14.93
CA SER A 154 -1.47 -25.14 -13.48
C SER A 154 -0.37 -24.26 -12.85
N LYS A 155 0.87 -24.38 -13.33
CA LYS A 155 1.99 -23.53 -12.89
C LYS A 155 1.73 -22.06 -13.18
N THR A 156 1.23 -21.74 -14.37
CA THR A 156 0.90 -20.38 -14.79
C THR A 156 -0.29 -19.83 -14.01
N TRP A 157 -1.32 -20.63 -13.76
CA TRP A 157 -2.43 -20.25 -12.90
C TRP A 157 -1.98 -19.89 -11.50
N LYS A 158 -1.12 -20.72 -10.89
CA LYS A 158 -0.58 -20.47 -9.55
C LYS A 158 0.26 -19.19 -9.51
N PHE A 159 1.06 -18.93 -10.56
CA PHE A 159 1.84 -17.71 -10.67
C PHE A 159 0.94 -16.46 -10.74
N ILE A 160 -0.09 -16.47 -11.59
CA ILE A 160 -1.03 -15.35 -11.74
C ILE A 160 -1.81 -15.11 -10.44
N ASP A 161 -2.26 -16.17 -9.78
CA ASP A 161 -2.96 -16.08 -8.50
C ASP A 161 -2.06 -15.48 -7.41
N THR A 162 -0.78 -15.90 -7.37
CA THR A 162 0.22 -15.30 -6.46
C THR A 162 0.37 -13.80 -6.69
N LEU A 163 0.49 -13.36 -7.94
CA LEU A 163 0.56 -11.93 -8.26
C LEU A 163 -0.72 -11.20 -7.86
N SER A 164 -1.88 -11.83 -8.03
CA SER A 164 -3.17 -11.28 -7.62
C SER A 164 -3.21 -11.01 -6.12
N TYR A 165 -2.79 -11.95 -5.30
CA TYR A 165 -2.69 -11.77 -3.85
C TYR A 165 -1.78 -10.59 -3.47
N PHE A 166 -0.62 -10.44 -4.10
CA PHE A 166 0.29 -9.34 -3.78
C PHE A 166 -0.23 -7.97 -4.25
N MET A 167 -0.98 -7.91 -5.35
CA MET A 167 -1.43 -6.64 -5.91
C MET A 167 -2.79 -6.16 -5.40
N SER A 168 -3.66 -7.06 -4.97
CA SER A 168 -5.02 -6.72 -4.52
C SER A 168 -5.41 -7.27 -3.15
N GLY A 169 -4.62 -8.20 -2.60
CA GLY A 169 -4.89 -8.84 -1.31
C GLY A 169 -5.86 -10.02 -1.39
N LYS A 170 -6.27 -10.43 -2.60
CA LYS A 170 -7.24 -11.52 -2.83
C LYS A 170 -6.84 -12.37 -4.04
N SER A 171 -7.50 -13.53 -4.18
CA SER A 171 -7.31 -14.43 -5.30
C SER A 171 -7.69 -13.79 -6.64
N MET A 172 -7.22 -14.37 -7.73
CA MET A 172 -7.58 -13.90 -9.07
C MET A 172 -9.07 -14.03 -9.40
N SER A 173 -9.83 -14.91 -8.70
CA SER A 173 -11.29 -15.03 -8.86
C SER A 173 -12.06 -13.88 -8.24
N GLU A 174 -11.47 -13.17 -7.29
CA GLU A 174 -12.05 -12.00 -6.64
C GLU A 174 -11.48 -10.68 -7.17
N THR A 175 -10.25 -10.71 -7.72
CA THR A 175 -9.53 -9.53 -8.20
C THR A 175 -10.06 -9.10 -9.57
N PRO A 176 -10.41 -7.81 -9.77
CA PRO A 176 -10.80 -7.30 -11.07
C PRO A 176 -9.67 -7.40 -12.09
N ALA A 177 -9.97 -7.81 -13.32
CA ALA A 177 -8.97 -7.93 -14.38
C ALA A 177 -8.23 -6.60 -14.63
N TRP A 178 -8.92 -5.46 -14.56
CA TRP A 178 -8.30 -4.14 -14.74
C TRP A 178 -7.17 -3.87 -13.73
N ARG A 179 -7.26 -4.43 -12.52
CA ARG A 179 -6.23 -4.24 -11.47
C ARG A 179 -4.88 -4.78 -11.91
N MET A 180 -4.85 -5.91 -12.60
CA MET A 180 -3.63 -6.54 -13.11
C MET A 180 -3.22 -5.95 -14.46
N LEU A 181 -4.18 -5.72 -15.35
CA LEU A 181 -3.93 -5.27 -16.72
C LEU A 181 -3.64 -3.76 -16.82
N LYS A 182 -4.20 -2.96 -15.89
CA LYS A 182 -4.00 -1.51 -15.81
C LYS A 182 -3.08 -1.07 -14.66
N GLY A 183 -2.61 -2.01 -13.85
CA GLY A 183 -1.96 -1.75 -12.55
C GLY A 183 -0.75 -0.83 -12.55
N ALA A 184 -0.12 -0.61 -13.68
CA ALA A 184 0.99 0.33 -13.84
C ALA A 184 0.56 1.75 -14.26
N ARG A 185 -0.74 2.06 -14.33
CA ARG A 185 -1.21 3.34 -14.83
C ARG A 185 -1.34 4.37 -13.72
N TYR A 186 -0.24 4.99 -13.43
CA TYR A 186 -0.20 6.35 -12.90
C TYR A 186 0.28 7.30 -13.99
N PHE A 187 -0.52 7.46 -15.02
CA PHE A 187 -0.38 8.64 -15.85
C PHE A 187 -1.39 9.63 -15.28
N SER A 188 -0.90 10.77 -14.79
CA SER A 188 -1.74 11.91 -14.53
C SER A 188 -2.64 12.09 -15.76
N GLU A 189 -3.93 11.96 -15.57
CA GLU A 189 -4.92 12.41 -16.54
C GLU A 189 -4.89 13.94 -16.53
N SER A 190 -3.80 14.52 -17.01
CA SER A 190 -3.86 15.86 -17.54
C SER A 190 -4.63 15.74 -18.83
N GLU A 191 -5.94 15.97 -18.77
CA GLU A 191 -6.78 16.16 -19.93
C GLU A 191 -6.28 17.38 -20.68
N SER A 192 -5.44 17.17 -21.70
CA SER A 192 -5.16 18.21 -22.67
C SER A 192 -6.34 18.25 -23.64
N GLU A 193 -6.98 19.41 -23.74
CA GLU A 193 -8.14 19.66 -24.60
C GLU A 193 -7.83 19.66 -26.10
N TYR A 194 -6.56 19.58 -26.52
CA TYR A 194 -6.14 19.67 -27.91
C TYR A 194 -6.00 18.29 -28.57
N LEU A 195 -6.59 18.11 -29.77
CA LEU A 195 -6.59 16.86 -30.53
C LEU A 195 -5.17 16.38 -30.91
N SER A 196 -4.25 17.31 -31.18
CA SER A 196 -2.83 17.02 -31.42
C SER A 196 -2.15 16.40 -30.18
N ASP A 197 -2.43 16.94 -28.99
CA ASP A 197 -1.89 16.43 -27.74
C ASP A 197 -2.48 15.09 -27.37
N ARG A 198 -3.71 14.80 -27.79
CA ARG A 198 -4.32 13.46 -27.65
C ARG A 198 -3.57 12.40 -28.45
N ILE A 199 -3.21 12.67 -29.71
CA ILE A 199 -2.51 11.68 -30.58
C ILE A 199 -1.05 11.52 -30.13
N PHE A 200 -0.31 12.61 -29.94
CA PHE A 200 1.09 12.56 -29.46
C PHE A 200 1.17 12.04 -28.01
N GLY A 201 0.22 12.40 -27.17
CA GLY A 201 0.08 11.87 -25.82
C GLY A 201 -0.17 10.35 -25.79
N GLN A 202 -0.98 9.82 -26.73
CA GLN A 202 -1.21 8.37 -26.84
C GLN A 202 0.03 7.61 -27.32
N ILE A 203 0.80 8.15 -28.28
CA ILE A 203 2.07 7.57 -28.71
C ILE A 203 3.09 7.57 -27.58
N SER A 204 3.19 8.66 -26.83
CA SER A 204 4.07 8.75 -25.66
C SER A 204 3.63 7.78 -24.56
N LYS A 205 2.32 7.65 -24.30
CA LYS A 205 1.75 6.66 -23.36
C LYS A 205 2.07 5.23 -23.82
N MET A 206 1.93 4.93 -25.11
CA MET A 206 2.27 3.62 -25.66
C MET A 206 3.75 3.29 -25.51
N LYS A 207 4.65 4.24 -25.80
CA LYS A 207 6.09 4.07 -25.63
C LYS A 207 6.45 3.82 -24.15
N LYS A 208 5.88 4.59 -23.25
CA LYS A 208 6.04 4.40 -21.79
C LYS A 208 5.51 3.04 -21.31
N LEU A 209 4.37 2.57 -21.80
CA LEU A 209 3.79 1.27 -21.44
C LEU A 209 4.62 0.09 -21.94
N VAL A 210 5.15 0.16 -23.15
CA VAL A 210 5.99 -0.91 -23.74
C VAL A 210 7.35 -1.00 -23.07
N SER A 211 7.91 0.12 -22.61
CA SER A 211 9.21 0.21 -21.92
C SER A 211 9.09 0.29 -20.38
N TYR A 212 7.86 0.19 -19.84
CA TYR A 212 7.65 0.33 -18.40
C TYR A 212 8.35 -0.78 -17.62
N HIS A 213 9.16 -0.36 -16.65
CA HIS A 213 9.83 -1.25 -15.71
C HIS A 213 9.44 -0.81 -14.29
N GLY A 214 8.51 -1.53 -13.66
CA GLY A 214 7.89 -1.11 -12.41
C GLY A 214 8.85 -0.88 -11.26
N ALA A 215 9.94 -1.64 -11.21
CA ALA A 215 10.94 -1.48 -10.14
C ALA A 215 11.71 -0.14 -10.21
N TYR A 216 11.87 0.44 -11.40
CA TYR A 216 12.64 1.68 -11.57
C TYR A 216 11.95 2.93 -10.99
N HIS A 217 10.65 2.87 -10.79
CA HIS A 217 9.86 3.94 -10.16
C HIS A 217 9.59 3.67 -8.68
N GLN A 218 10.35 2.76 -8.08
CA GLN A 218 10.18 2.37 -6.68
C GLN A 218 11.47 2.60 -5.91
N ALA A 219 11.31 2.88 -4.63
CA ALA A 219 12.43 3.04 -3.73
C ALA A 219 12.10 2.51 -2.33
N TYR A 220 13.15 2.34 -1.55
CA TYR A 220 13.07 1.98 -0.15
C TYR A 220 13.71 3.09 0.71
N PRO A 221 13.09 3.53 1.82
CA PRO A 221 13.67 4.53 2.71
C PRO A 221 14.92 3.98 3.41
N ARG A 222 16.06 4.69 3.31
CA ARG A 222 17.35 4.24 3.84
C ARG A 222 17.32 3.89 5.33
N GLN A 223 16.54 4.60 6.13
CA GLN A 223 16.42 4.39 7.57
C GLN A 223 15.24 3.48 7.96
N GLY A 224 14.59 2.83 6.98
CA GLY A 224 13.36 2.08 7.14
C GLY A 224 12.11 2.94 6.89
N VAL A 225 10.98 2.26 6.76
CA VAL A 225 9.71 2.90 6.41
C VAL A 225 9.25 3.94 7.43
N GLY A 226 9.60 3.75 8.70
CA GLY A 226 9.30 4.68 9.79
C GLY A 226 9.86 6.08 9.58
N SER A 227 10.98 6.21 8.85
CA SER A 227 11.59 7.51 8.55
C SER A 227 10.68 8.45 7.75
N ILE A 228 9.69 7.93 7.04
CA ILE A 228 8.66 8.75 6.37
C ILE A 228 7.75 9.39 7.42
N SER A 229 7.25 8.61 8.38
CA SER A 229 6.41 9.12 9.47
C SER A 229 7.17 10.09 10.37
N ASP A 230 8.46 9.83 10.62
CA ASP A 230 9.33 10.73 11.37
C ASP A 230 9.50 12.06 10.64
N ALA A 231 9.73 12.05 9.32
CA ALA A 231 9.85 13.25 8.52
C ALA A 231 8.55 14.08 8.51
N VAL A 232 7.38 13.43 8.44
CA VAL A 232 6.08 14.10 8.54
C VAL A 232 5.92 14.78 9.91
N THR A 233 6.16 14.06 11.00
CA THR A 233 5.99 14.60 12.36
C THR A 233 6.99 15.70 12.68
N TYR A 234 8.22 15.58 12.20
CA TYR A 234 9.24 16.62 12.32
C TYR A 234 8.84 17.92 11.60
N SER A 235 8.11 17.78 10.49
CA SER A 235 7.66 18.93 9.67
C SER A 235 6.41 19.62 10.21
N PHE A 236 5.85 19.19 11.35
CA PHE A 236 4.75 19.89 11.98
C PHE A 236 5.18 21.29 12.47
N PRO A 237 4.47 22.37 12.08
CA PRO A 237 4.76 23.70 12.61
C PRO A 237 4.59 23.72 14.11
N LYS A 238 5.53 24.36 14.80
CA LYS A 238 5.56 24.40 16.27
C LYS A 238 4.24 24.93 16.85
N GLY A 239 3.62 24.11 17.73
CA GLY A 239 2.38 24.46 18.42
C GLY A 239 1.11 24.38 17.58
N MET A 240 1.20 23.90 16.33
CA MET A 240 0.04 23.76 15.45
C MET A 240 -0.56 22.36 15.45
N VAL A 241 0.19 21.35 15.86
CA VAL A 241 -0.28 19.97 15.95
C VAL A 241 -0.07 19.41 17.33
N ASP A 242 -1.14 19.00 17.99
CA ASP A 242 -1.12 18.25 19.24
C ASP A 242 -1.39 16.79 18.94
N VAL A 243 -0.47 15.88 19.31
CA VAL A 243 -0.64 14.42 19.13
C VAL A 243 -0.88 13.78 20.48
N LYS A 244 -2.02 13.12 20.64
CA LYS A 244 -2.38 12.35 21.83
C LYS A 244 -2.45 10.86 21.47
N THR A 245 -1.51 10.09 21.98
CA THR A 245 -1.49 8.62 21.84
C THR A 245 -2.27 7.97 22.98
N LYS A 246 -2.60 6.67 22.85
CA LYS A 246 -3.41 5.89 23.80
C LYS A 246 -4.80 6.51 24.00
N VAL A 247 -5.35 7.10 22.97
CA VAL A 247 -6.71 7.66 22.94
C VAL A 247 -7.51 6.92 21.85
N ASP A 248 -8.41 6.07 22.29
CA ASP A 248 -9.29 5.32 21.41
C ASP A 248 -10.59 6.09 21.21
N VAL A 249 -10.81 6.57 19.99
CA VAL A 249 -12.03 7.28 19.59
C VAL A 249 -13.13 6.27 19.30
N ASP A 250 -14.22 6.35 20.04
CA ASP A 250 -15.34 5.38 19.98
C ASP A 250 -16.62 5.94 19.33
N GLY A 251 -16.65 7.23 18.97
CA GLY A 251 -17.83 7.84 18.34
C GLY A 251 -17.58 9.21 17.73
N PHE A 252 -18.34 9.54 16.71
CA PHE A 252 -18.46 10.92 16.22
C PHE A 252 -19.60 11.62 16.96
N ILE A 253 -19.39 12.90 17.27
CA ILE A 253 -20.41 13.79 17.79
C ILE A 253 -21.04 14.50 16.60
N THR A 254 -22.32 14.26 16.36
CA THR A 254 -23.05 14.79 15.19
C THR A 254 -24.33 15.49 15.64
N GLU A 255 -24.72 16.52 14.89
CA GLU A 255 -25.96 17.25 15.07
C GLU A 255 -26.51 17.64 13.69
N ASP A 256 -27.71 17.21 13.37
CA ASP A 256 -28.40 17.48 12.09
C ASP A 256 -27.55 17.13 10.85
N GLY A 257 -26.82 16.00 10.88
CA GLY A 257 -25.98 15.54 9.78
C GLY A 257 -24.62 16.25 9.66
N VAL A 258 -24.28 17.10 10.63
CA VAL A 258 -23.01 17.86 10.69
C VAL A 258 -22.16 17.32 11.84
N VAL A 259 -20.87 17.04 11.59
CA VAL A 259 -19.93 16.65 12.65
C VAL A 259 -19.60 17.85 13.54
N LYS A 260 -19.57 17.62 14.85
CA LYS A 260 -19.21 18.62 15.89
C LYS A 260 -17.96 18.20 16.66
N GLY A 261 -17.47 16.98 16.46
CA GLY A 261 -16.30 16.48 17.15
C GLY A 261 -16.27 14.95 17.25
N VAL A 262 -15.46 14.47 18.19
CA VAL A 262 -15.30 13.04 18.48
C VAL A 262 -15.36 12.76 19.98
N ARG A 263 -15.73 11.53 20.32
CA ARG A 263 -15.76 11.02 21.68
C ARG A 263 -14.73 9.91 21.86
N ALA A 264 -14.03 9.95 22.98
CA ALA A 264 -13.13 8.91 23.45
C ALA A 264 -13.46 8.57 24.92
N GLY A 265 -14.26 7.54 25.13
CA GLY A 265 -14.80 7.18 26.43
C GLY A 265 -15.68 8.29 27.01
N ARG A 266 -15.20 8.94 28.11
CA ARG A 266 -15.92 10.06 28.76
C ARG A 266 -15.45 11.45 28.30
N LYS A 267 -14.46 11.51 27.41
CA LYS A 267 -13.92 12.79 26.92
C LYS A 267 -14.50 13.11 25.56
N GLU A 268 -14.80 14.38 25.37
CA GLU A 268 -15.23 14.92 24.07
C GLU A 268 -14.19 15.94 23.59
N TYR A 269 -13.92 15.89 22.29
CA TYR A 269 -13.05 16.81 21.60
C TYR A 269 -13.85 17.44 20.47
N LEU A 270 -13.99 18.75 20.51
CA LEU A 270 -14.89 19.46 19.58
C LEU A 270 -14.12 20.08 18.42
N SER A 271 -14.65 19.90 17.23
CA SER A 271 -14.24 20.55 15.99
C SER A 271 -15.30 20.32 14.92
N SER A 272 -15.53 21.30 14.08
CA SER A 272 -16.43 21.17 12.91
C SER A 272 -15.80 20.43 11.73
N ARG A 273 -14.53 19.97 11.87
CA ARG A 273 -13.82 19.15 10.86
C ARG A 273 -13.14 17.97 11.51
N VAL A 274 -13.51 16.78 11.05
CA VAL A 274 -12.91 15.54 11.48
C VAL A 274 -12.40 14.77 10.26
N VAL A 275 -11.11 14.45 10.27
CA VAL A 275 -10.49 13.55 9.27
C VAL A 275 -10.30 12.20 9.92
N TYR A 276 -11.06 11.20 9.45
CA TYR A 276 -10.98 9.84 9.95
C TYR A 276 -10.00 9.02 9.11
N SER A 277 -8.96 8.54 9.76
CA SER A 277 -7.91 7.69 9.20
C SER A 277 -7.93 6.28 9.81
N GLY A 278 -9.05 5.87 10.41
CA GLY A 278 -9.31 4.51 10.88
C GLY A 278 -9.77 3.59 9.75
N PHE A 279 -10.46 2.51 10.08
CA PHE A 279 -11.07 1.63 9.09
C PHE A 279 -12.45 2.16 8.70
N ALA A 280 -12.68 2.38 7.40
CA ALA A 280 -13.97 2.83 6.90
C ALA A 280 -15.12 1.87 7.31
N SER A 281 -14.85 0.57 7.35
CA SER A 281 -15.81 -0.46 7.80
C SER A 281 -16.20 -0.35 9.27
N GLU A 282 -15.47 0.40 10.09
CA GLU A 282 -15.80 0.66 11.51
C GLU A 282 -16.69 1.89 11.70
N MET A 283 -16.75 2.80 10.72
CA MET A 283 -17.54 4.04 10.81
C MET A 283 -19.01 3.84 11.20
N PRO A 284 -19.73 2.79 10.72
CA PRO A 284 -21.12 2.56 11.11
C PRO A 284 -21.33 2.31 12.61
N LYS A 285 -20.28 1.88 13.32
CA LYS A 285 -20.33 1.72 14.78
C LYS A 285 -20.19 3.06 15.51
N MET A 286 -19.54 4.02 14.86
CA MET A 286 -19.16 5.32 15.42
C MET A 286 -20.19 6.42 15.10
N ALA A 287 -20.93 6.29 13.98
CA ALA A 287 -21.96 7.23 13.52
C ALA A 287 -23.23 6.49 13.11
N LYS A 288 -24.27 6.60 13.92
CA LYS A 288 -25.56 5.96 13.66
C LYS A 288 -26.40 6.68 12.57
N GLU A 289 -26.04 7.91 12.26
CA GLU A 289 -26.73 8.78 11.31
C GLU A 289 -26.28 8.56 9.85
N LEU A 290 -25.32 7.65 9.62
CA LEU A 290 -24.90 7.32 8.27
C LEU A 290 -26.04 6.68 7.48
N PRO A 291 -26.30 7.14 6.23
CA PRO A 291 -27.33 6.56 5.38
C PRO A 291 -27.12 5.05 5.16
N PRO A 292 -28.22 4.26 5.10
CA PRO A 292 -28.10 2.81 4.93
C PRO A 292 -27.30 2.38 3.69
N GLU A 293 -27.46 3.09 2.57
CA GLU A 293 -26.71 2.82 1.34
C GLU A 293 -25.18 3.02 1.51
N TYR A 294 -24.77 4.04 2.27
CA TYR A 294 -23.38 4.25 2.58
C TYR A 294 -22.82 3.17 3.52
N VAL A 295 -23.62 2.76 4.51
CA VAL A 295 -23.26 1.65 5.40
C VAL A 295 -23.07 0.34 4.62
N GLU A 296 -23.96 0.03 3.66
CA GLU A 296 -23.80 -1.15 2.80
C GLU A 296 -22.57 -1.05 1.91
N GLN A 297 -22.25 0.13 1.38
CA GLN A 297 -21.01 0.38 0.65
C GLN A 297 -19.79 0.07 1.53
N LEU A 298 -19.72 0.58 2.76
CA LEU A 298 -18.61 0.35 3.68
C LEU A 298 -18.44 -1.13 4.06
N LYS A 299 -19.52 -1.91 4.13
CA LYS A 299 -19.47 -3.35 4.39
C LYS A 299 -18.81 -4.15 3.29
N THR A 300 -18.67 -3.60 2.08
CA THR A 300 -17.95 -4.26 0.97
C THR A 300 -16.43 -4.19 1.11
N LEU A 301 -15.92 -3.39 2.06
CA LEU A 301 -14.51 -3.16 2.26
C LEU A 301 -13.93 -4.18 3.24
N GLU A 302 -13.16 -5.11 2.72
CA GLU A 302 -12.50 -6.15 3.50
C GLU A 302 -11.00 -5.87 3.63
N PRO A 303 -10.42 -5.86 4.84
CA PRO A 303 -9.00 -5.65 5.02
C PRO A 303 -8.18 -6.83 4.50
N THR A 304 -6.99 -6.53 4.00
CA THR A 304 -5.98 -7.54 3.68
C THR A 304 -5.13 -7.80 4.91
N LYS A 305 -5.08 -9.04 5.39
CA LYS A 305 -4.16 -9.46 6.45
C LYS A 305 -2.91 -10.08 5.85
N SER A 306 -1.77 -9.78 6.41
CA SER A 306 -0.50 -10.42 6.06
C SER A 306 0.23 -10.95 7.29
N ILE A 307 0.98 -12.02 7.10
CA ILE A 307 1.94 -12.56 8.03
C ILE A 307 3.33 -12.26 7.49
N THR A 308 4.20 -11.74 8.32
CA THR A 308 5.61 -11.52 7.98
C THR A 308 6.50 -12.20 9.01
N LEU A 309 7.34 -13.10 8.53
CA LEU A 309 8.40 -13.70 9.31
C LEU A 309 9.72 -13.02 8.98
N TRP A 310 10.26 -12.29 9.94
CA TRP A 310 11.58 -11.70 9.88
C TRP A 310 12.61 -12.72 10.32
N LEU A 311 13.59 -13.01 9.48
CA LEU A 311 14.71 -13.90 9.79
C LEU A 311 16.04 -13.14 9.75
N GLY A 312 16.78 -13.20 10.86
CA GLY A 312 18.18 -12.80 10.93
C GLY A 312 19.06 -14.03 10.64
N LEU A 313 19.86 -13.93 9.57
CA LEU A 313 20.65 -15.04 9.07
C LEU A 313 22.14 -14.83 9.35
N GLY A 314 22.82 -15.92 9.71
CA GLY A 314 24.26 -15.96 9.96
C GLY A 314 25.10 -15.67 8.71
N LYS A 315 26.40 -15.38 8.91
CA LYS A 315 27.35 -14.92 7.88
C LYS A 315 27.50 -15.84 6.68
N ASP A 316 27.28 -17.13 6.87
CA ASP A 316 27.63 -18.16 5.88
C ASP A 316 26.48 -18.45 4.91
N PHE A 317 25.31 -17.87 5.15
CA PHE A 317 24.16 -18.00 4.25
C PHE A 317 24.07 -16.79 3.29
N LYS A 318 24.40 -17.02 2.02
CA LYS A 318 24.59 -15.93 1.01
C LYS A 318 23.50 -15.87 -0.05
N ASN A 319 22.35 -16.48 0.15
CA ASN A 319 21.29 -16.53 -0.87
C ASN A 319 20.61 -15.18 -1.14
N PHE A 320 20.85 -14.16 -0.30
CA PHE A 320 20.21 -12.84 -0.35
C PHE A 320 21.20 -11.72 -0.69
N ASP A 321 22.18 -12.00 -1.57
CA ASP A 321 23.15 -11.02 -2.02
C ASP A 321 22.68 -10.25 -3.28
N TYR A 322 21.48 -9.67 -3.18
CA TYR A 322 20.86 -8.83 -4.21
C TYR A 322 20.11 -7.65 -3.57
N VAL A 323 19.83 -6.61 -4.36
CA VAL A 323 18.97 -5.49 -4.00
C VAL A 323 17.63 -5.67 -4.69
N GLY A 324 16.55 -5.64 -3.91
CA GLY A 324 15.21 -5.90 -4.41
C GLY A 324 14.47 -6.95 -3.58
N SER A 325 13.59 -7.68 -4.21
CA SER A 325 12.79 -8.71 -3.57
C SER A 325 12.60 -9.93 -4.47
N GLU A 326 12.21 -11.04 -3.87
CA GLU A 326 11.85 -12.26 -4.61
C GLU A 326 10.44 -12.71 -4.30
N ILE A 327 9.81 -13.34 -5.28
CA ILE A 327 8.49 -13.97 -5.20
C ILE A 327 8.67 -15.47 -5.35
N TRP A 328 8.15 -16.22 -4.38
CA TRP A 328 8.07 -17.68 -4.41
C TRP A 328 6.62 -18.13 -4.65
N PHE A 329 6.42 -19.10 -5.55
CA PHE A 329 5.10 -19.65 -5.86
C PHE A 329 5.10 -21.12 -6.23
N GLU A 330 6.26 -21.79 -6.33
CA GLU A 330 6.34 -23.15 -6.89
C GLU A 330 5.71 -24.20 -5.99
N GLU A 331 6.02 -24.16 -4.69
CA GLU A 331 5.56 -25.15 -3.73
C GLU A 331 5.03 -24.49 -2.46
N GLY A 332 4.00 -25.09 -1.85
CA GLY A 332 3.41 -24.60 -0.62
C GLY A 332 2.76 -23.22 -0.74
N LYS A 333 2.93 -22.41 0.30
CA LYS A 333 2.43 -21.04 0.39
C LYS A 333 3.30 -20.08 -0.41
N SER A 334 2.66 -19.25 -1.23
CA SER A 334 3.37 -18.17 -1.92
C SER A 334 3.82 -17.11 -0.92
N PHE A 335 5.01 -16.56 -1.13
CA PHE A 335 5.53 -15.47 -0.34
C PHE A 335 6.29 -14.45 -1.18
N TRP A 336 6.44 -13.26 -0.62
CA TRP A 336 7.32 -12.20 -1.08
C TRP A 336 8.43 -12.01 -0.04
N ALA A 337 9.70 -12.09 -0.44
CA ALA A 337 10.83 -11.89 0.46
C ALA A 337 11.69 -10.70 0.06
N MET A 338 12.16 -9.96 1.08
CA MET A 338 12.95 -8.74 0.91
C MET A 338 14.11 -8.70 1.90
N PRO A 339 15.37 -8.77 1.43
CA PRO A 339 16.56 -8.61 2.28
C PRO A 339 16.80 -7.14 2.60
N THR A 340 16.28 -6.64 3.72
CA THR A 340 16.36 -5.22 4.08
C THR A 340 17.79 -4.74 4.37
N THR A 341 18.67 -5.64 4.80
CA THR A 341 20.11 -5.34 4.94
C THR A 341 20.83 -5.08 3.61
N SER A 342 20.22 -5.37 2.48
CA SER A 342 20.75 -4.97 1.17
C SER A 342 20.64 -3.46 0.96
N TYR A 343 19.67 -2.80 1.59
CA TYR A 343 19.50 -1.35 1.57
C TYR A 343 20.28 -0.66 2.70
N ASN A 344 20.30 -1.27 3.89
CA ASN A 344 21.03 -0.69 5.02
C ASN A 344 21.59 -1.79 5.94
N LYS A 345 22.90 -1.93 5.92
CA LYS A 345 23.61 -2.93 6.74
C LYS A 345 23.42 -2.74 8.24
N SER A 346 22.99 -1.56 8.70
CA SER A 346 22.73 -1.30 10.13
C SER A 346 21.41 -1.88 10.63
N PHE A 347 20.60 -2.54 9.77
CA PHE A 347 19.36 -3.20 10.18
C PHE A 347 19.58 -4.55 10.88
N ALA A 348 20.79 -5.06 10.81
CA ALA A 348 21.18 -6.27 11.53
C ALA A 348 22.55 -6.10 12.20
N PRO A 349 22.91 -6.90 13.19
CA PRO A 349 24.24 -6.96 13.74
C PRO A 349 25.30 -7.22 12.66
N LYS A 350 26.53 -6.76 12.88
CA LYS A 350 27.61 -6.82 11.88
C LYS A 350 27.79 -8.23 11.29
N GLY A 351 27.67 -8.31 9.96
CA GLY A 351 27.85 -9.54 9.20
C GLY A 351 26.60 -10.45 9.19
N ARG A 352 25.46 -9.98 9.67
CA ARG A 352 24.18 -10.68 9.59
C ARG A 352 23.35 -10.13 8.42
N THR A 353 22.45 -10.95 7.92
CA THR A 353 21.46 -10.56 6.92
C THR A 353 20.07 -10.61 7.55
N LEU A 354 19.27 -9.56 7.37
CA LEU A 354 17.88 -9.52 7.79
C LEU A 354 16.98 -9.60 6.56
N VAL A 355 16.06 -10.58 6.57
CA VAL A 355 15.12 -10.82 5.47
C VAL A 355 13.70 -10.87 6.03
N ALA A 356 12.79 -10.14 5.38
CA ALA A 356 11.36 -10.24 5.61
C ALA A 356 10.73 -11.23 4.62
N PHE A 357 10.05 -12.25 5.12
CA PHE A 357 9.24 -13.17 4.32
C PHE A 357 7.78 -12.91 4.60
N THR A 358 7.01 -12.50 3.60
CA THR A 358 5.62 -12.09 3.80
C THR A 358 4.67 -12.86 2.90
N GLY A 359 3.52 -13.25 3.46
CA GLY A 359 2.41 -13.88 2.76
C GLY A 359 1.07 -13.32 3.21
N ILE A 360 0.04 -13.47 2.39
CA ILE A 360 -1.33 -13.10 2.76
C ILE A 360 -1.90 -14.17 3.69
N VAL A 361 -2.63 -13.76 4.72
CA VAL A 361 -3.32 -14.65 5.67
C VAL A 361 -4.74 -14.89 5.18
N SER A 362 -5.06 -16.14 4.84
CA SER A 362 -6.41 -16.59 4.47
C SER A 362 -7.08 -17.42 5.56
N ASP A 363 -6.27 -18.11 6.36
CA ASP A 363 -6.71 -19.00 7.42
C ASP A 363 -6.24 -18.53 8.81
N ASP A 364 -6.18 -19.43 9.78
CA ASP A 364 -5.64 -19.09 11.09
C ASP A 364 -4.13 -18.86 11.02
N VAL A 365 -3.65 -17.94 11.88
CA VAL A 365 -2.25 -17.47 11.87
C VAL A 365 -1.25 -18.60 12.09
N LYS A 366 -1.56 -19.61 12.91
CA LYS A 366 -0.62 -20.70 13.21
C LYS A 366 -0.43 -21.64 12.01
N THR A 367 -1.54 -21.96 11.33
CA THR A 367 -1.51 -22.74 10.08
C THR A 367 -0.73 -21.98 9.00
N GLU A 368 -0.98 -20.70 8.87
CA GLU A 368 -0.31 -19.83 7.88
C GLU A 368 1.17 -19.63 8.18
N GLU A 369 1.55 -19.47 9.44
CA GLU A 369 2.96 -19.42 9.86
C GLU A 369 3.71 -20.70 9.51
N LYS A 370 3.12 -21.86 9.85
CA LYS A 370 3.72 -23.16 9.52
C LYS A 370 3.90 -23.31 8.01
N ALA A 371 2.85 -23.01 7.23
CA ALA A 371 2.92 -23.09 5.77
C ALA A 371 3.95 -22.15 5.17
N LEU A 372 4.11 -20.94 5.74
CA LEU A 372 5.13 -19.99 5.33
C LEU A 372 6.55 -20.52 5.61
N ARG A 373 6.79 -21.07 6.82
CA ARG A 373 8.08 -21.66 7.18
C ARG A 373 8.44 -22.84 6.26
N ASP A 374 7.50 -23.74 6.05
CA ASP A 374 7.70 -24.90 5.15
C ASP A 374 8.08 -24.41 3.73
N SER A 375 7.42 -23.38 3.24
CA SER A 375 7.71 -22.81 1.91
C SER A 375 9.06 -22.07 1.85
N ILE A 376 9.46 -21.38 2.92
CA ILE A 376 10.79 -20.74 3.02
C ILE A 376 11.88 -21.82 2.95
N CYS A 377 11.72 -22.92 3.67
CA CYS A 377 12.69 -24.04 3.64
C CYS A 377 12.76 -24.70 2.25
N ALA A 378 11.61 -24.83 1.56
CA ALA A 378 11.57 -25.35 0.19
C ALA A 378 12.28 -24.42 -0.81
N ALA A 379 12.07 -23.10 -0.67
CA ALA A 379 12.72 -22.07 -1.53
C ALA A 379 14.22 -21.91 -1.25
N HIS A 380 14.63 -22.13 0.01
CA HIS A 380 15.99 -21.90 0.50
C HIS A 380 16.49 -23.09 1.32
N PRO A 381 16.83 -24.22 0.69
CA PRO A 381 17.31 -25.41 1.40
C PRO A 381 18.48 -25.09 2.32
N GLY A 382 18.40 -25.56 3.57
CA GLY A 382 19.42 -25.34 4.59
C GLY A 382 19.34 -24.02 5.36
N ILE A 383 18.38 -23.15 5.08
CA ILE A 383 18.21 -21.87 5.77
C ILE A 383 18.06 -22.04 7.28
N GLU A 384 17.38 -23.10 7.73
CA GLU A 384 17.09 -23.38 9.15
C GLU A 384 18.36 -23.41 10.02
N GLY A 385 19.46 -23.97 9.49
CA GLY A 385 20.75 -24.04 10.18
C GLY A 385 21.47 -22.69 10.35
N HIS A 386 20.95 -21.63 9.73
CA HIS A 386 21.55 -20.31 9.74
C HIS A 386 20.69 -19.23 10.39
N ILE A 387 19.50 -19.59 10.90
CA ILE A 387 18.59 -18.65 11.58
C ILE A 387 19.15 -18.36 12.97
N GLU A 388 19.44 -17.08 13.24
CA GLU A 388 19.91 -16.58 14.52
C GLU A 388 18.89 -15.66 15.22
N PHE A 389 17.92 -15.14 14.47
CA PHE A 389 16.86 -14.28 14.96
C PHE A 389 15.57 -14.57 14.21
N GLU A 390 14.45 -14.52 14.92
CA GLU A 390 13.11 -14.64 14.37
C GLU A 390 12.17 -13.63 15.01
N HIS A 391 11.34 -12.99 14.18
CA HIS A 391 10.29 -12.12 14.66
C HIS A 391 9.06 -12.24 13.76
N LEU A 392 7.92 -12.62 14.34
CA LEU A 392 6.66 -12.80 13.65
C LEU A 392 5.80 -11.55 13.79
N GLN A 393 5.24 -11.09 12.68
CA GLN A 393 4.27 -10.00 12.65
C GLN A 393 3.00 -10.45 11.92
N VAL A 394 1.84 -10.00 12.42
CA VAL A 394 0.58 -10.04 11.68
C VAL A 394 0.12 -8.60 11.52
N THR A 395 -0.04 -8.16 10.28
CA THR A 395 -0.37 -6.77 9.96
C THR A 395 -1.54 -6.66 8.99
N ILE A 396 -2.08 -5.46 8.84
CA ILE A 396 -3.11 -5.13 7.85
C ILE A 396 -2.50 -4.09 6.89
N PRO A 397 -1.77 -4.51 5.85
CA PRO A 397 -1.12 -3.59 4.92
C PRO A 397 -2.12 -2.70 4.17
N GLU A 398 -3.31 -3.23 3.88
CA GLU A 398 -4.38 -2.52 3.19
C GLU A 398 -5.67 -2.64 3.99
N LYS A 399 -6.30 -1.50 4.29
CA LYS A 399 -7.58 -1.45 5.00
C LYS A 399 -8.76 -1.97 4.16
N ALA A 400 -8.58 -1.99 2.83
CA ALA A 400 -9.51 -2.62 1.90
C ALA A 400 -8.76 -3.27 0.73
N ALA A 401 -9.04 -4.55 0.51
CA ALA A 401 -8.66 -5.27 -0.69
C ALA A 401 -9.43 -4.74 -1.90
N ILE A 402 -8.79 -4.73 -3.07
CA ILE A 402 -9.47 -4.39 -4.32
C ILE A 402 -10.09 -5.66 -4.90
N THR A 403 -11.41 -5.77 -4.81
CA THR A 403 -12.18 -6.91 -5.29
C THR A 403 -13.26 -6.49 -6.28
N MET A 404 -13.90 -7.47 -6.92
CA MET A 404 -15.09 -7.24 -7.75
C MET A 404 -16.26 -6.64 -6.99
N LYS A 405 -16.29 -6.79 -5.66
CA LYS A 405 -17.38 -6.33 -4.79
C LYS A 405 -17.07 -5.03 -4.06
N SER A 406 -15.79 -4.69 -3.88
CA SER A 406 -15.39 -3.54 -3.08
C SER A 406 -15.81 -2.22 -3.73
N GLN A 407 -16.47 -1.36 -2.95
CA GLN A 407 -16.94 -0.04 -3.36
C GLN A 407 -16.27 1.03 -2.50
N PHE A 408 -15.22 1.63 -3.00
CA PHE A 408 -14.45 2.63 -2.26
C PHE A 408 -15.21 3.96 -2.20
N PRO A 409 -15.45 4.52 -1.00
CA PRO A 409 -16.30 5.70 -0.83
C PRO A 409 -15.64 7.03 -1.24
N GLY A 410 -14.30 7.05 -1.30
CA GLY A 410 -13.56 8.30 -1.44
C GLY A 410 -13.50 9.11 -0.13
N PRO A 411 -12.96 10.35 -0.16
CA PRO A 411 -12.76 11.15 1.05
C PRO A 411 -14.03 11.78 1.62
N ASN A 412 -15.03 12.10 0.80
CA ASN A 412 -16.27 12.68 1.28
C ASN A 412 -17.16 11.62 1.95
N THR A 413 -17.74 11.97 3.09
CA THR A 413 -18.76 11.18 3.73
C THR A 413 -20.13 11.89 3.65
N PRO A 414 -21.23 11.18 3.90
CA PRO A 414 -22.56 11.82 3.98
C PRO A 414 -22.73 12.80 5.15
N LEU A 415 -21.83 12.79 6.14
CA LEU A 415 -21.84 13.73 7.26
C LEU A 415 -20.97 14.93 6.94
N GLU A 416 -21.55 16.11 6.97
CA GLU A 416 -20.83 17.37 6.70
C GLU A 416 -19.69 17.57 7.71
N GLY A 417 -18.50 17.92 7.23
CA GLY A 417 -17.31 18.12 8.04
C GLY A 417 -16.59 16.83 8.46
N LEU A 418 -17.11 15.64 8.10
CA LEU A 418 -16.43 14.36 8.31
C LEU A 418 -15.83 13.86 7.00
N TYR A 419 -14.52 13.62 7.00
CA TYR A 419 -13.77 13.15 5.84
C TYR A 419 -13.08 11.83 6.14
N LEU A 420 -12.93 10.98 5.12
CA LEU A 420 -12.25 9.68 5.20
C LEU A 420 -10.93 9.72 4.43
N VAL A 421 -9.85 9.22 5.02
CA VAL A 421 -8.57 9.03 4.34
C VAL A 421 -7.96 7.67 4.69
N GLY A 422 -7.22 7.09 3.77
CA GLY A 422 -6.57 5.81 3.99
C GLY A 422 -6.57 4.94 2.75
N THR A 423 -6.07 3.72 2.89
CA THR A 423 -6.02 2.74 1.80
C THR A 423 -7.40 2.14 1.46
N ASP A 424 -8.42 2.50 2.18
CA ASP A 424 -9.84 2.19 1.98
C ASP A 424 -10.66 3.35 1.38
N ALA A 425 -10.02 4.49 1.12
CA ALA A 425 -10.62 5.67 0.49
C ALA A 425 -10.13 5.93 -0.96
N ASP A 426 -9.23 5.11 -1.48
CA ASP A 426 -8.69 5.23 -2.84
C ASP A 426 -8.36 3.84 -3.42
N THR A 427 -8.37 3.71 -4.75
CA THR A 427 -8.05 2.45 -5.45
C THR A 427 -6.71 2.48 -6.19
N ARG A 428 -6.08 3.63 -6.28
CA ARG A 428 -4.79 3.81 -6.98
C ARG A 428 -3.65 3.26 -6.14
N SER A 429 -2.72 2.53 -6.76
CA SER A 429 -1.54 1.93 -6.11
C SER A 429 -1.83 1.04 -4.90
N MET A 430 -0.95 1.06 -3.91
CA MET A 430 -1.04 0.33 -2.66
C MET A 430 -0.25 1.04 -1.56
N GLY A 431 -0.48 0.63 -0.32
CA GLY A 431 0.28 1.05 0.86
C GLY A 431 0.34 2.57 1.02
N ILE A 432 1.52 3.09 1.30
CA ILE A 432 1.78 4.51 1.56
C ILE A 432 1.38 5.38 0.37
N THR A 433 1.64 4.93 -0.86
CA THR A 433 1.27 5.66 -2.07
C THR A 433 -0.25 5.82 -2.19
N ARG A 434 -1.03 4.75 -1.94
CA ARG A 434 -2.50 4.82 -1.92
C ARG A 434 -3.00 5.72 -0.81
N ALA A 435 -2.41 5.62 0.38
CA ALA A 435 -2.74 6.49 1.51
C ALA A 435 -2.51 7.98 1.15
N ALA A 436 -1.39 8.30 0.52
CA ALA A 436 -1.08 9.66 0.08
C ALA A 436 -2.06 10.17 -1.00
N PHE A 437 -2.48 9.31 -1.97
CA PHE A 437 -3.53 9.69 -2.94
C PHE A 437 -4.83 10.07 -2.26
N SER A 438 -5.27 9.33 -1.25
CA SER A 438 -6.49 9.67 -0.51
C SER A 438 -6.43 11.04 0.14
N VAL A 439 -5.24 11.43 0.62
CA VAL A 439 -5.03 12.76 1.23
C VAL A 439 -4.93 13.86 0.18
N LEU A 440 -4.36 13.61 -1.01
CA LEU A 440 -4.44 14.57 -2.12
C LEU A 440 -5.88 14.83 -2.56
N ASN A 441 -6.71 13.77 -2.64
CA ASN A 441 -8.13 13.94 -2.94
C ASN A 441 -8.83 14.78 -1.85
N LEU A 442 -8.52 14.56 -0.58
CA LEU A 442 -9.01 15.39 0.52
C LEU A 442 -8.54 16.85 0.36
N ARG A 443 -7.27 17.07 0.03
CA ARG A 443 -6.72 18.41 -0.22
C ARG A 443 -7.53 19.16 -1.28
N ASP A 444 -7.83 18.50 -2.39
CA ASP A 444 -8.58 19.11 -3.50
C ASP A 444 -10.02 19.46 -3.12
N ILE A 445 -10.65 18.66 -2.21
CA ILE A 445 -11.94 18.98 -1.63
C ILE A 445 -11.83 20.22 -0.74
N LEU A 446 -10.88 20.23 0.20
CA LEU A 446 -10.70 21.32 1.14
C LEU A 446 -10.27 22.64 0.45
N ARG A 447 -9.60 22.57 -0.71
CA ARG A 447 -9.34 23.74 -1.57
C ARG A 447 -10.62 24.33 -2.14
N LYS A 448 -11.52 23.49 -2.63
CA LYS A 448 -12.85 23.93 -3.13
C LYS A 448 -13.73 24.53 -2.03
N GLU A 449 -13.56 24.07 -0.80
CA GLU A 449 -14.25 24.60 0.39
C GLU A 449 -13.58 25.86 0.95
N GLY A 450 -12.42 26.29 0.41
CA GLY A 450 -11.67 27.46 0.89
C GLY A 450 -10.97 27.22 2.24
N VAL A 451 -10.79 25.99 2.66
CA VAL A 451 -10.11 25.61 3.91
C VAL A 451 -8.60 25.59 3.74
N VAL A 452 -8.15 25.13 2.59
CA VAL A 452 -6.75 25.03 2.16
C VAL A 452 -6.56 25.95 0.95
N LYS A 453 -5.41 26.61 0.87
CA LYS A 453 -5.10 27.52 -0.24
C LYS A 453 -5.02 26.77 -1.58
N ALA A 454 -5.35 27.50 -2.65
CA ALA A 454 -5.32 26.98 -4.01
C ALA A 454 -3.88 26.70 -4.49
#